data_4703fe28fc6ba64347da4428d54d7f33
#
_entry.id   4703fe28fc6ba64347da4428d54d7f33
#
_cell.length_a   1.000
_cell.length_b   1.000
_cell.length_c   1.000
_cell.angle_alpha   90.00
_cell.angle_beta   90.00
_cell.angle_gamma   90.00
#
_symmetry.space_group_name_H-M   'P 1'
#
loop_
_entity.id
_entity.type
_entity.pdbx_description
1 polymer ?
#
loop_
_entity_poly.entity_id
_entity_poly.type
_entity_poly.pdbx_seq_one_letter_code
_entity_poly.pdbx_strand_id
1 'polypeptide(L)'
;MIATNNIFNIRVGKQPWFGQVGTKKGFVEFETREHAIRAWLVLMRTYRRQYQRYTIRDIVGRFAPPNENDTAAYVRYCAQQLCYSAHSPLRLAQDYCRLGVAMAWMETATKLTADDIYEVMKKYNIFIV
;
A
#
# COMPACT_ATOMS: atom_id res chain seq x y z
N MET A 1 4.10 -10.30 14.63
CA MET A 1 3.46 -9.15 15.28
C MET A 1 3.73 -7.89 14.48
N ILE A 2 2.69 -7.14 14.16
CA ILE A 2 2.83 -5.89 13.42
C ILE A 2 3.17 -4.73 14.37
N ALA A 3 3.85 -3.70 13.86
CA ALA A 3 4.01 -2.44 14.56
C ALA A 3 2.63 -1.78 14.71
N THR A 4 2.47 -0.95 15.73
CA THR A 4 1.18 -0.36 16.10
C THR A 4 0.51 0.30 14.89
N ASN A 5 -0.71 -0.14 14.57
CA ASN A 5 -1.55 0.36 13.49
C ASN A 5 -0.94 0.30 12.08
N ASN A 6 0.20 -0.34 11.92
CA ASN A 6 0.89 -0.40 10.63
C ASN A 6 0.39 -1.61 9.80
N ILE A 7 -0.81 -1.47 9.26
CA ILE A 7 -1.50 -2.56 8.55
C ILE A 7 -0.89 -2.90 7.20
N PHE A 8 0.03 -2.08 6.69
CA PHE A 8 0.74 -2.32 5.44
C PHE A 8 2.21 -2.67 5.62
N ASN A 9 2.70 -2.80 6.85
CA ASN A 9 4.12 -3.04 7.12
C ASN A 9 5.04 -2.01 6.46
N ILE A 10 4.68 -0.74 6.57
CA ILE A 10 5.47 0.35 6.00
C ILE A 10 6.77 0.50 6.80
N ARG A 11 7.90 0.49 6.09
CA ARG A 11 9.22 0.61 6.70
C ARG A 11 9.56 2.06 7.01
N VAL A 12 10.41 2.23 8.00
CA VAL A 12 10.96 3.55 8.36
C VAL A 12 11.72 4.11 7.15
N GLY A 13 11.45 5.36 6.81
CA GLY A 13 12.12 6.09 5.73
C GLY A 13 13.05 7.17 6.28
N LYS A 14 13.52 8.04 5.40
CA LYS A 14 14.41 9.15 5.76
C LYS A 14 13.72 10.22 6.58
N GLN A 15 12.42 10.41 6.34
CA GLN A 15 11.60 11.40 7.03
C GLN A 15 10.45 10.69 7.73
N PRO A 16 10.00 11.19 8.88
CA PRO A 16 8.84 10.62 9.55
C PRO A 16 7.58 10.82 8.72
N TRP A 17 6.68 9.85 8.78
CA TRP A 17 5.37 9.95 8.16
C TRP A 17 4.43 10.79 9.00
N PHE A 18 3.49 11.46 8.36
CA PHE A 18 2.39 12.09 9.06
C PHE A 18 1.65 11.04 9.90
N GLY A 19 1.49 11.31 11.21
CA GLY A 19 0.88 10.36 12.13
C GLY A 19 1.82 9.28 12.66
N GLN A 20 3.10 9.33 12.33
CA GLN A 20 4.10 8.43 12.92
C GLN A 20 4.33 8.81 14.38
N VAL A 21 4.22 7.83 15.26
CA VAL A 21 4.40 8.04 16.71
C VAL A 21 5.59 7.26 17.27
N GLY A 22 6.21 6.41 16.49
CA GLY A 22 7.36 5.63 16.90
C GLY A 22 7.82 4.68 15.81
N THR A 23 8.73 3.80 16.18
CA THR A 23 9.24 2.75 15.30
C THR A 23 9.37 1.44 16.07
N LYS A 24 9.26 0.32 15.36
CA LYS A 24 9.44 -1.00 15.94
C LYS A 24 10.11 -1.91 14.92
N LYS A 25 11.34 -2.32 15.22
CA LYS A 25 12.11 -3.25 14.37
C LYS A 25 12.16 -2.81 12.90
N GLY A 26 12.34 -1.51 12.67
CA GLY A 26 12.45 -0.96 11.31
C GLY A 26 11.12 -0.63 10.66
N PHE A 27 10.01 -0.83 11.36
CA PHE A 27 8.67 -0.50 10.87
C PHE A 27 8.10 0.71 11.61
N VAL A 28 7.28 1.47 10.90
CA VAL A 28 6.65 2.68 11.45
C VAL A 28 5.50 2.27 12.38
N GLU A 29 5.40 2.95 13.53
CA GLU A 29 4.21 2.90 14.37
C GLU A 29 3.36 4.13 14.09
N PHE A 30 2.08 3.91 13.81
CA PHE A 30 1.15 4.99 13.49
C PHE A 30 0.16 5.23 14.64
N GLU A 31 -0.26 6.48 14.78
CA GLU A 31 -1.27 6.87 15.76
C GLU A 31 -2.60 6.16 15.51
N THR A 32 -3.00 6.02 14.24
CA THR A 32 -4.23 5.33 13.85
C THR A 32 -3.99 4.52 12.58
N ARG A 33 -4.92 3.59 12.30
CA ARG A 33 -4.93 2.86 11.02
C ARG A 33 -5.13 3.80 9.82
N GLU A 34 -5.91 4.85 10.02
CA GLU A 34 -6.13 5.86 8.99
C GLU A 34 -4.81 6.49 8.53
N HIS A 35 -3.90 6.77 9.47
CA HIS A 35 -2.58 7.29 9.14
C HIS A 35 -1.75 6.30 8.32
N ALA A 36 -1.87 5.00 8.61
CA ALA A 36 -1.20 3.99 7.81
C ALA A 36 -1.76 3.92 6.38
N ILE A 37 -3.08 4.03 6.24
CA ILE A 37 -3.72 4.06 4.91
C ILE A 37 -3.26 5.30 4.14
N ARG A 38 -3.22 6.46 4.80
CA ARG A 38 -2.72 7.69 4.19
C ARG A 38 -1.28 7.52 3.70
N ALA A 39 -0.42 6.96 4.52
CA ALA A 39 0.98 6.73 4.16
C ALA A 39 1.09 5.81 2.94
N TRP A 40 0.30 4.73 2.90
CA TRP A 40 0.28 3.82 1.76
C TRP A 40 -0.16 4.53 0.47
N LEU A 41 -1.20 5.37 0.55
CA LEU A 41 -1.67 6.14 -0.61
C LEU A 41 -0.59 7.09 -1.12
N VAL A 42 0.10 7.77 -0.22
CA VAL A 42 1.22 8.65 -0.59
C VAL A 42 2.35 7.86 -1.25
N LEU A 43 2.65 6.66 -0.74
CA LEU A 43 3.63 5.78 -1.37
C LEU A 43 3.22 5.39 -2.78
N MET A 44 1.97 5.03 -3.00
CA MET A 44 1.47 4.66 -4.33
C MET A 44 1.57 5.84 -5.30
N ARG A 45 1.25 7.04 -4.83
CA ARG A 45 1.40 8.26 -5.62
C ARG A 45 2.87 8.49 -6.01
N THR A 46 3.78 8.30 -5.05
CA THR A 46 5.23 8.42 -5.29
C THR A 46 5.70 7.38 -6.30
N TYR A 47 5.28 6.14 -6.15
CA TYR A 47 5.65 5.07 -7.08
C TYR A 47 5.23 5.42 -8.50
N ARG A 48 4.03 5.94 -8.67
CA ARG A 48 3.52 6.32 -9.98
C ARG A 48 4.27 7.52 -10.55
N ARG A 49 4.42 8.59 -9.78
CA ARG A 49 4.92 9.87 -10.27
C ARG A 49 6.43 9.92 -10.41
N GLN A 50 7.14 9.30 -9.47
CA GLN A 50 8.61 9.38 -9.43
C GLN A 50 9.31 8.17 -10.00
N TYR A 51 8.68 6.99 -9.94
CA TYR A 51 9.32 5.72 -10.32
C TYR A 51 8.62 5.00 -11.46
N GLN A 52 7.59 5.59 -12.04
CA GLN A 52 6.84 5.03 -13.18
C GLN A 52 6.37 3.58 -12.93
N ARG A 53 5.91 3.31 -11.71
CA ARG A 53 5.37 2.00 -11.33
C ARG A 53 3.86 2.02 -11.54
N TYR A 54 3.39 1.53 -12.69
CA TYR A 54 2.00 1.64 -13.11
C TYR A 54 1.21 0.34 -12.99
N THR A 55 1.88 -0.81 -12.91
CA THR A 55 1.23 -2.12 -12.92
C THR A 55 1.31 -2.76 -11.54
N ILE A 56 0.44 -3.75 -11.29
CA ILE A 56 0.48 -4.51 -10.03
C ILE A 56 1.87 -5.12 -9.84
N ARG A 57 2.43 -5.70 -10.91
CA ARG A 57 3.76 -6.30 -10.86
C ARG A 57 4.83 -5.30 -10.44
N ASP A 58 4.83 -4.12 -11.03
CA ASP A 58 5.83 -3.09 -10.73
C ASP A 58 5.68 -2.56 -9.32
N ILE A 59 4.44 -2.32 -8.90
CA ILE A 59 4.14 -1.78 -7.57
C ILE A 59 4.56 -2.77 -6.49
N VAL A 60 4.08 -4.00 -6.58
CA VAL A 60 4.38 -5.04 -5.59
C VAL A 60 5.87 -5.40 -5.62
N GLY A 61 6.49 -5.43 -6.80
CA GLY A 61 7.91 -5.69 -6.93
C GLY A 61 8.79 -4.68 -6.20
N ARG A 62 8.36 -3.42 -6.14
CA ARG A 62 9.07 -2.40 -5.38
C ARG A 62 8.72 -2.44 -3.88
N PHE A 63 7.45 -2.65 -3.55
CA PHE A 63 6.97 -2.65 -2.18
C PHE A 63 7.45 -3.88 -1.39
N ALA A 64 7.44 -5.04 -2.03
CA ALA A 64 7.78 -6.33 -1.43
C ALA A 64 8.79 -7.08 -2.31
N PRO A 65 10.06 -6.65 -2.33
CA PRO A 65 11.06 -7.19 -3.25
C PRO A 65 11.38 -8.67 -2.97
N PRO A 66 11.80 -9.43 -4.03
CA PRO A 66 11.93 -10.89 -3.93
C PRO A 66 13.01 -11.40 -2.97
N ASN A 67 13.96 -10.58 -2.58
CA ASN A 67 14.96 -10.98 -1.59
C ASN A 67 14.39 -11.13 -0.17
N GLU A 68 13.20 -10.62 0.07
CA GLU A 68 12.53 -10.65 1.39
C GLU A 68 11.15 -11.30 1.35
N ASN A 69 10.60 -11.54 0.16
CA ASN A 69 9.20 -11.94 0.00
C ASN A 69 9.03 -12.93 -1.15
N ASP A 70 7.94 -13.69 -1.11
CA ASP A 70 7.46 -14.41 -2.30
C ASP A 70 6.68 -13.42 -3.16
N THR A 71 7.39 -12.57 -3.89
CA THR A 71 6.82 -11.50 -4.69
C THR A 71 5.89 -12.03 -5.77
N ALA A 72 6.25 -13.14 -6.40
CA ALA A 72 5.42 -13.72 -7.45
C ALA A 72 4.03 -14.14 -6.92
N ALA A 73 3.97 -14.78 -5.76
CA ALA A 73 2.70 -15.14 -5.14
C ALA A 73 1.89 -13.92 -4.75
N TYR A 74 2.55 -12.89 -4.24
CA TYR A 74 1.92 -11.64 -3.85
C TYR A 74 1.28 -10.96 -5.07
N VAL A 75 2.03 -10.87 -6.17
CA VAL A 75 1.53 -10.29 -7.43
C VAL A 75 0.31 -11.06 -7.94
N ARG A 76 0.38 -12.40 -7.95
CA ARG A 76 -0.75 -13.24 -8.39
C ARG A 76 -2.00 -13.00 -7.55
N TYR A 77 -1.84 -12.93 -6.24
CA TYR A 77 -2.96 -12.68 -5.34
C TYR A 77 -3.64 -11.35 -5.66
N CYS A 78 -2.87 -10.27 -5.75
CA CYS A 78 -3.40 -8.95 -6.07
C CYS A 78 -4.09 -8.92 -7.43
N ALA A 79 -3.47 -9.51 -8.45
CA ALA A 79 -4.05 -9.57 -9.79
C ALA A 79 -5.39 -10.31 -9.79
N GLN A 80 -5.49 -11.42 -9.06
CA GLN A 80 -6.74 -12.18 -8.93
C GLN A 80 -7.81 -11.35 -8.22
N GLN A 81 -7.44 -10.65 -7.16
CA GLN A 81 -8.41 -9.83 -6.41
C GLN A 81 -8.96 -8.68 -7.25
N LEU A 82 -8.15 -8.09 -8.10
CA LEU A 82 -8.59 -6.99 -8.97
C LEU A 82 -9.23 -7.50 -10.26
N CYS A 83 -9.06 -8.77 -10.60
CA CYS A 83 -9.44 -9.33 -11.90
C CYS A 83 -8.74 -8.60 -13.05
N TYR A 84 -7.50 -8.22 -12.85
CA TYR A 84 -6.64 -7.54 -13.82
C TYR A 84 -5.43 -8.40 -14.13
N SER A 85 -4.89 -8.23 -15.33
CA SER A 85 -3.54 -8.71 -15.62
C SER A 85 -2.53 -8.00 -14.73
N ALA A 86 -1.55 -8.73 -14.23
CA ALA A 86 -0.45 -8.14 -13.44
C ALA A 86 0.36 -7.10 -14.23
N HIS A 87 0.28 -7.13 -15.55
CA HIS A 87 1.02 -6.25 -16.46
C HIS A 87 0.19 -5.07 -16.98
N SER A 88 -1.08 -4.98 -16.61
CA SER A 88 -1.94 -3.88 -17.05
C SER A 88 -1.72 -2.65 -16.15
N PRO A 89 -1.56 -1.45 -16.72
CA PRO A 89 -1.45 -0.24 -15.92
C PRO A 89 -2.74 0.04 -15.14
N LEU A 90 -2.61 0.41 -13.88
CA LEU A 90 -3.73 0.89 -13.10
C LEU A 90 -4.06 2.31 -13.54
N ARG A 91 -5.35 2.59 -13.80
CA ARG A 91 -5.77 3.85 -14.42
C ARG A 91 -6.76 4.65 -13.59
N LEU A 92 -7.43 4.01 -12.64
CA LEU A 92 -8.52 4.62 -11.88
C LEU A 92 -8.15 4.69 -10.40
N ALA A 93 -8.67 5.72 -9.72
CA ALA A 93 -8.54 5.81 -8.26
C ALA A 93 -9.05 4.54 -7.57
N GLN A 94 -10.13 3.98 -8.08
CA GLN A 94 -10.73 2.77 -7.55
C GLN A 94 -9.81 1.55 -7.65
N ASP A 95 -8.96 1.50 -8.67
CA ASP A 95 -7.96 0.44 -8.81
C ASP A 95 -7.01 0.43 -7.62
N TYR A 96 -6.57 1.61 -7.19
CA TYR A 96 -5.69 1.75 -6.02
C TYR A 96 -6.40 1.40 -4.73
N CYS A 97 -7.67 1.76 -4.58
CA CYS A 97 -8.43 1.37 -3.40
C CYS A 97 -8.55 -0.16 -3.30
N ARG A 98 -8.83 -0.82 -4.41
CA ARG A 98 -8.91 -2.29 -4.46
C ARG A 98 -7.55 -2.95 -4.24
N LEU A 99 -6.50 -2.36 -4.79
CA LEU A 99 -5.13 -2.84 -4.55
C LEU A 99 -4.77 -2.75 -3.07
N GLY A 100 -5.12 -1.64 -2.42
CA GLY A 100 -4.87 -1.46 -0.99
C GLY A 100 -5.56 -2.51 -0.13
N VAL A 101 -6.80 -2.87 -0.48
CA VAL A 101 -7.51 -3.96 0.21
C VAL A 101 -6.72 -5.28 0.11
N ALA A 102 -6.26 -5.62 -1.10
CA ALA A 102 -5.49 -6.83 -1.32
C ALA A 102 -4.13 -6.80 -0.58
N MET A 103 -3.44 -5.67 -0.61
CA MET A 103 -2.13 -5.53 0.01
C MET A 103 -2.20 -5.56 1.55
N ALA A 104 -3.20 -4.93 2.14
CA ALA A 104 -3.40 -4.99 3.60
C ALA A 104 -3.65 -6.42 4.06
N TRP A 105 -4.40 -7.18 3.28
CA TRP A 105 -4.61 -8.60 3.57
C TRP A 105 -3.31 -9.40 3.49
N MET A 106 -2.54 -9.19 2.44
CA MET A 106 -1.27 -9.91 2.27
C MET A 106 -0.24 -9.55 3.34
N GLU A 107 -0.19 -8.27 3.74
CA GLU A 107 0.84 -7.82 4.68
C GLU A 107 0.53 -8.25 6.12
N THR A 108 -0.69 -8.04 6.58
CA THR A 108 -1.03 -8.21 8.00
C THR A 108 -2.34 -8.94 8.24
N ALA A 109 -2.93 -9.54 7.20
CA ALA A 109 -4.25 -10.15 7.25
C ALA A 109 -5.32 -9.18 7.79
N THR A 110 -5.15 -7.90 7.51
CA THR A 110 -6.13 -6.87 7.88
C THR A 110 -7.20 -6.79 6.80
N LYS A 111 -8.44 -6.88 7.23
CA LYS A 111 -9.59 -6.83 6.33
C LYS A 111 -10.08 -5.40 6.20
N LEU A 112 -9.96 -4.85 5.00
CA LEU A 112 -10.47 -3.52 4.63
C LEU A 112 -11.50 -3.65 3.52
N THR A 113 -12.30 -2.60 3.35
CA THR A 113 -13.11 -2.40 2.14
C THR A 113 -12.45 -1.32 1.26
N ALA A 114 -12.81 -1.30 -0.01
CA ALA A 114 -12.34 -0.24 -0.91
C ALA A 114 -12.78 1.13 -0.41
N ASP A 115 -13.97 1.23 0.18
CA ASP A 115 -14.49 2.48 0.75
C ASP A 115 -13.63 2.97 1.92
N ASP A 116 -13.09 2.09 2.74
CA ASP A 116 -12.20 2.48 3.84
C ASP A 116 -11.01 3.29 3.31
N ILE A 117 -10.46 2.86 2.18
CA ILE A 117 -9.31 3.53 1.57
C ILE A 117 -9.76 4.78 0.83
N TYR A 118 -10.88 4.71 0.12
CA TYR A 118 -11.39 5.86 -0.63
C TYR A 118 -11.74 7.05 0.28
N GLU A 119 -12.30 6.79 1.46
CA GLU A 119 -12.60 7.85 2.44
C GLU A 119 -11.33 8.57 2.89
N VAL A 120 -10.23 7.83 3.11
CA VAL A 120 -8.95 8.43 3.46
C VAL A 120 -8.38 9.23 2.28
N MET A 121 -8.50 8.70 1.08
CA MET A 121 -8.08 9.39 -0.14
C MET A 121 -8.77 10.75 -0.27
N LYS A 122 -10.08 10.79 -0.06
CA LYS A 122 -10.86 12.05 -0.10
C LYS A 122 -10.48 12.99 1.03
N LYS A 123 -10.41 12.46 2.25
CA LYS A 123 -10.14 13.26 3.45
C LYS A 123 -8.84 14.05 3.34
N TYR A 124 -7.80 13.41 2.81
CA TYR A 124 -6.47 14.02 2.70
C TYR A 124 -6.17 14.54 1.29
N ASN A 125 -7.15 14.50 0.42
CA ASN A 125 -7.03 15.03 -0.95
C ASN A 125 -5.84 14.42 -1.70
N ILE A 126 -5.71 13.09 -1.63
CA ILE A 126 -4.62 12.37 -2.27
C ILE A 126 -5.11 11.81 -3.60
N PHE A 127 -4.66 12.40 -4.70
CA PHE A 127 -4.99 11.91 -6.04
C PHE A 127 -3.76 11.24 -6.64
N ILE A 128 -3.91 9.98 -7.05
CA ILE A 128 -2.82 9.20 -7.62
C ILE A 128 -2.83 9.29 -9.14
N VAL A 129 -4.01 9.26 -9.72
CA VAL A 129 -4.24 9.36 -11.17
C VAL A 129 -5.18 10.51 -11.50
#